data_105fab039bf0a2247a3e9f73ff32124b
#
_entry.id   105fab039bf0a2247a3e9f73ff32124b
#
_cell.length_a   1.000
_cell.length_b   1.000
_cell.length_c   1.000
_cell.angle_alpha   90.00
_cell.angle_beta   90.00
_cell.angle_gamma   90.00
#
_symmetry.space_group_name_H-M   'P 1'
#
loop_
_entity.id
_entity.type
_entity.pdbx_description
1 polymer ?
#
loop_
_entity_poly.entity_id
_entity_poly.type
_entity_poly.pdbx_seq_one_letter_code
_entity_poly.pdbx_strand_id
1 'polypeptide(L)' 'MKEFEILKEINQNAKMGMDSLSTVLKKSQDTKFKDLLNTQHNEYQNIYDRTQELLVKNNLQMEDTPTMQKAMSWMGI' A
#
# COMPACT_ATOMS: atom_id res chain seq x y z
N MET A 1 -11.45 -11.93 -12.82
CA MET A 1 -10.92 -11.09 -13.89
C MET A 1 -9.44 -10.87 -13.69
N LYS A 2 -8.66 -10.98 -14.76
CA LYS A 2 -7.22 -10.82 -14.68
C LYS A 2 -6.79 -9.45 -14.17
N GLU A 3 -7.50 -8.39 -14.56
CA GLU A 3 -7.18 -7.02 -14.16
C GLU A 3 -7.32 -6.84 -12.65
N PHE A 4 -8.35 -7.42 -12.07
CA PHE A 4 -8.56 -7.37 -10.63
C PHE A 4 -7.44 -8.10 -9.87
N GLU A 5 -7.06 -9.26 -10.36
CA GLU A 5 -5.99 -10.04 -9.74
C GLU A 5 -4.65 -9.30 -9.81
N ILE A 6 -4.39 -8.63 -10.94
CA ILE A 6 -3.18 -7.83 -11.11
C ILE A 6 -3.17 -6.65 -10.13
N LEU A 7 -4.28 -5.92 -10.01
CA LEU A 7 -4.39 -4.80 -9.07
C LEU A 7 -4.19 -5.25 -7.63
N LYS A 8 -4.80 -6.37 -7.28
CA LYS A 8 -4.66 -6.95 -5.95
C LYS A 8 -3.21 -7.32 -5.66
N GLU A 9 -2.54 -7.91 -6.63
CA GLU A 9 -1.14 -8.31 -6.50
C GLU A 9 -0.23 -7.09 -6.35
N ILE A 10 -0.43 -6.05 -7.16
CA ILE A 10 0.34 -4.81 -7.06
C ILE A 10 0.13 -4.16 -5.69
N ASN A 11 -1.10 -4.13 -5.22
CA ASN A 11 -1.42 -3.58 -3.91
C ASN A 11 -0.70 -4.33 -2.79
N GLN A 12 -0.73 -5.65 -2.81
CA GLN A 12 -0.06 -6.49 -1.83
C GLN A 12 1.46 -6.32 -1.88
N ASN A 13 2.02 -6.26 -3.07
CA ASN A 13 3.46 -6.07 -3.25
C ASN A 13 3.90 -4.70 -2.74
N ALA A 14 3.11 -3.66 -2.99
CA ALA A 14 3.41 -2.33 -2.47
C ALA A 14 3.40 -2.30 -0.95
N LYS A 15 2.43 -2.97 -0.33
CA LYS A 15 2.36 -3.07 1.13
C LYS A 15 3.57 -3.79 1.70
N MET A 16 3.95 -4.91 1.09
CA MET A 16 5.14 -5.65 1.51
C MET A 16 6.40 -4.82 1.36
N GLY A 17 6.51 -4.06 0.27
CA GLY A 17 7.63 -3.16 0.04
C GLY A 17 7.73 -2.09 1.11
N MET A 18 6.61 -1.47 1.47
CA MET A 18 6.57 -0.47 2.54
C MET A 18 7.01 -1.05 3.88
N ASP A 19 6.50 -2.22 4.22
CA ASP A 19 6.84 -2.89 5.48
C ASP A 19 8.33 -3.23 5.55
N SER A 20 8.88 -3.74 4.45
CA SER A 20 10.30 -4.06 4.37
C SER A 20 11.17 -2.82 4.50
N LEU A 21 10.81 -1.75 3.80
CA LEU A 21 11.54 -0.48 3.87
C LEU A 21 11.48 0.13 5.26
N SER A 22 10.32 0.07 5.92
CA SER A 22 10.16 0.56 7.28
C SER A 22 11.08 -0.19 8.25
N THR A 23 11.21 -1.49 8.09
CA THR A 23 12.08 -2.31 8.91
C THR A 23 13.55 -1.92 8.72
N VAL A 24 13.97 -1.73 7.46
CA VAL A 24 15.35 -1.33 7.15
C VAL A 24 15.64 0.07 7.67
N LEU A 25 14.67 0.99 7.52
CA LEU A 25 14.79 2.36 8.03
C LEU A 25 15.09 2.40 9.52
N LYS A 26 14.41 1.56 10.30
CA LYS A 26 14.63 1.49 11.74
C LYS A 26 16.04 1.02 12.11
N LYS A 27 16.66 0.23 11.26
CA LYS A 27 17.98 -0.34 11.49
C LYS A 27 19.11 0.48 10.90
N SER A 28 18.79 1.40 9.99
CA SER A 28 19.80 2.19 9.30
C SER A 28 20.22 3.40 10.11
N GLN A 29 21.53 3.68 10.13
CA GLN A 29 22.09 4.87 10.78
C GLN A 29 22.63 5.89 9.77
N ASP A 30 22.68 5.52 8.51
CA ASP A 30 23.18 6.41 7.45
C ASP A 30 22.06 7.33 6.96
N THR A 31 22.25 8.64 7.12
CA THR A 31 21.25 9.64 6.76
C THR A 31 20.91 9.64 5.27
N LYS A 32 21.93 9.52 4.42
CA LYS A 32 21.71 9.49 2.97
C LYS A 32 20.93 8.25 2.54
N PHE A 33 21.23 7.13 3.16
CA PHE A 33 20.53 5.88 2.89
C PHE A 33 19.09 5.95 3.38
N LYS A 34 18.86 6.55 4.54
CA LYS A 34 17.52 6.77 5.06
C LYS A 34 16.69 7.65 4.12
N ASP A 35 17.27 8.71 3.58
CA ASP A 35 16.57 9.58 2.64
C ASP A 35 16.15 8.83 1.38
N LEU A 36 17.02 7.98 0.85
CA LEU A 36 16.69 7.13 -0.29
C LEU A 36 15.56 6.16 0.03
N LEU A 37 15.63 5.52 1.18
CA LEU A 37 14.60 4.56 1.62
C LEU A 37 13.26 5.27 1.85
N ASN A 38 13.28 6.47 2.40
CA ASN A 38 12.06 7.27 2.59
C ASN A 38 11.43 7.63 1.24
N THR A 39 12.24 7.99 0.26
CA THR A 39 11.74 8.29 -1.09
C THR A 39 11.07 7.05 -1.70
N GLN A 40 11.71 5.90 -1.60
CA GLN A 40 11.15 4.65 -2.08
C GLN A 40 9.87 4.27 -1.33
N HIS A 41 9.87 4.45 -0.02
CA HIS A 41 8.68 4.19 0.79
C HIS A 41 7.51 5.04 0.33
N ASN A 42 7.76 6.33 0.06
CA ASN A 42 6.71 7.23 -0.42
C ASN A 42 6.17 6.81 -1.79
N GLU A 43 7.04 6.33 -2.68
CA GLU A 43 6.62 5.81 -3.97
C GLU A 43 5.73 4.58 -3.82
N TYR A 44 6.09 3.64 -2.96
CA TYR A 44 5.26 2.48 -2.66
C TYR A 44 3.93 2.88 -2.02
N GLN A 45 3.96 3.87 -1.13
CA GLN A 45 2.76 4.40 -0.51
C GLN A 45 1.79 4.95 -1.55
N ASN A 46 2.31 5.70 -2.52
CA ASN A 46 1.50 6.25 -3.61
C ASN A 46 0.88 5.14 -4.46
N ILE A 47 1.64 4.11 -4.77
CA ILE A 47 1.15 2.95 -5.53
C ILE A 47 0.06 2.23 -4.73
N TYR A 48 0.30 2.02 -3.45
CA TYR A 48 -0.66 1.37 -2.56
C TYR A 48 -1.97 2.15 -2.52
N ASP A 49 -1.89 3.45 -2.28
CA ASP A 49 -3.07 4.32 -2.18
C ASP A 49 -3.85 4.34 -3.49
N ARG A 50 -3.16 4.39 -4.61
CA ARG A 50 -3.80 4.42 -5.93
C ARG A 50 -4.47 3.10 -6.26
N THR A 51 -3.84 1.98 -5.95
CA THR A 51 -4.44 0.67 -6.18
C THR A 51 -5.62 0.44 -5.26
N GLN A 52 -5.55 0.89 -4.00
CA GLN A 52 -6.67 0.85 -3.07
C GLN A 52 -7.86 1.64 -3.62
N GLU A 53 -7.62 2.85 -4.10
CA GLU A 53 -8.64 3.70 -4.67
C GLU A 53 -9.32 3.04 -5.87
N LEU A 54 -8.53 2.46 -6.77
CA LEU A 54 -9.05 1.78 -7.96
C LEU A 54 -9.87 0.54 -7.59
N LEU A 55 -9.42 -0.21 -6.60
CA LEU A 55 -10.14 -1.39 -6.12
C LEU A 55 -11.50 -1.01 -5.52
N VAL A 56 -11.53 0.02 -4.70
CA VAL A 56 -12.76 0.51 -4.07
C VAL A 56 -13.70 1.10 -5.11
N LYS A 57 -13.18 1.91 -6.02
CA LYS A 57 -13.97 2.59 -7.05
C LYS A 57 -14.67 1.62 -8.01
N ASN A 58 -14.08 0.48 -8.26
CA ASN A 58 -14.64 -0.53 -9.16
C ASN A 58 -15.45 -1.60 -8.43
N ASN A 59 -15.76 -1.40 -7.16
CA ASN A 59 -16.41 -2.40 -6.29
C ASN A 59 -15.69 -3.74 -6.28
N LEU A 60 -14.40 -3.71 -6.56
CA LEU A 60 -13.58 -4.90 -6.51
C LEU A 60 -13.17 -5.08 -5.06
N GLN A 61 -13.96 -5.86 -4.34
CA GLN A 61 -13.68 -6.12 -2.93
C GLN A 61 -12.42 -6.95 -2.80
N MET A 62 -11.41 -6.35 -2.24
CA MET A 62 -10.39 -7.16 -1.58
C MET A 62 -11.09 -7.88 -0.43
N GLU A 63 -10.70 -9.13 -0.20
CA GLU A 63 -11.19 -9.91 0.92
C GLU A 63 -11.36 -9.03 2.15
N ASP A 64 -12.50 -9.19 2.81
CA ASP A 64 -12.90 -8.41 3.99
C ASP A 64 -11.77 -8.31 5.01
N THR A 65 -10.88 -7.37 4.82
CA THR A 65 -9.94 -7.04 5.87
C THR A 65 -10.59 -6.00 6.78
N PRO A 66 -10.42 -6.11 8.09
CA PRO A 66 -10.95 -5.11 9.02
C PRO A 66 -10.57 -3.69 8.67
N THR A 67 -9.44 -3.53 8.00
CA THR A 67 -8.92 -2.25 7.56
C THR A 67 -9.78 -1.63 6.46
N MET A 68 -10.30 -2.44 5.54
CA MET A 68 -11.16 -1.96 4.47
C MET A 68 -12.53 -1.55 4.99
N GLN A 69 -13.11 -2.32 5.90
CA GLN A 69 -14.37 -1.96 6.55
C GLN A 69 -14.24 -0.65 7.31
N LYS A 70 -13.12 -0.44 7.98
CA LYS A 70 -12.83 0.83 8.65
C LYS A 70 -12.74 1.99 7.68
N ALA A 71 -12.06 1.82 6.56
CA ALA A 71 -11.92 2.85 5.54
C ALA A 71 -13.27 3.21 4.93
N MET A 72 -14.10 2.22 4.64
CA MET A 72 -15.45 2.44 4.11
C MET A 72 -16.34 3.15 5.12
N SER A 73 -16.29 2.75 6.38
CA SER A 73 -17.02 3.38 7.48
C SER A 73 -16.59 4.84 7.65
N TRP A 74 -15.32 5.11 7.48
CA TRP A 74 -14.74 6.45 7.60
C TRP A 74 -15.22 7.39 6.50
N MET A 75 -15.46 6.87 5.32
CA MET A 75 -15.97 7.66 4.19
C MET A 75 -17.49 7.83 4.22
N GLY A 76 -18.16 7.31 5.25
CA GLY A 76 -19.60 7.46 5.41
C GLY A 76 -20.42 6.65 4.41
N ILE A 77 -19.87 5.58 3.92
CA ILE A 77 -20.55 4.72 2.94
C ILE A 77 -21.27 3.58 3.63
#